data_8ae2284de032882e3c717290ba56fe94
#
_entry.id   8ae2284de032882e3c717290ba56fe94
#
_cell.length_a   1.000
_cell.length_b   1.000
_cell.length_c   1.000
_cell.angle_alpha   90.00
_cell.angle_beta   90.00
_cell.angle_gamma   90.00
#
_symmetry.space_group_name_H-M   'P 1'
#
loop_
_entity.id
_entity.type
_entity.pdbx_description
1 polymer ?
#
loop_
_entity_poly.entity_id
_entity_poly.type
_entity_poly.pdbx_seq_one_letter_code
_entity_poly.pdbx_strand_id
1 'polypeptide(L)'
;AENPPKKYQDIYPINFDNDPVGIRTEVLRLLRFWIGLGVKIFRVDNPHTKPLQFWEIVLHEINTEFPEVVFLAEAFTRPAMLRSLAQVGYQQSYSYFTWRNTKDELAEFFESISHETAAYLRPNLFVNTPDILTEFLQFGGRPAYKIRAALAATAGSSWGVYAGFELFEHIARPGSEENIDNEKYEYKQRDWAGAEKAGNSLAPYLTRLNLIRAAHPALRQLRNLDVHWSDDDSMLVYTKYFAA
;
A
#
# COMPACT_ATOMS: atom_id res chain seq x y z
N ALA A 1 -15.46 -5.77 -2.56
CA ALA A 1 -15.76 -5.81 -3.98
C ALA A 1 -16.94 -4.88 -4.24
N GLU A 2 -16.81 -4.04 -5.24
CA GLU A 2 -17.91 -3.19 -5.72
C GLU A 2 -19.07 -4.07 -6.22
N ASN A 3 -20.27 -3.60 -6.08
CA ASN A 3 -21.43 -4.28 -6.63
C ASN A 3 -22.24 -3.31 -7.51
N PRO A 4 -22.26 -3.46 -8.84
CA PRO A 4 -21.65 -4.56 -9.60
C PRO A 4 -20.11 -4.49 -9.64
N PRO A 5 -19.41 -5.61 -9.91
CA PRO A 5 -17.96 -5.61 -10.03
C PRO A 5 -17.51 -4.68 -11.17
N LYS A 6 -16.41 -3.95 -10.95
CA LYS A 6 -15.79 -3.10 -11.97
C LYS A 6 -15.42 -3.95 -13.18
N LYS A 7 -15.84 -3.52 -14.38
CA LYS A 7 -15.48 -4.17 -15.65
C LYS A 7 -14.43 -3.33 -16.36
N TYR A 8 -13.36 -3.98 -16.78
CA TYR A 8 -12.32 -3.38 -17.61
C TYR A 8 -12.49 -3.89 -19.05
N GLN A 9 -12.42 -2.99 -20.02
CA GLN A 9 -12.62 -3.35 -21.44
C GLN A 9 -11.42 -4.08 -22.05
N ASP A 10 -10.25 -3.89 -21.46
CA ASP A 10 -8.94 -4.38 -21.92
C ASP A 10 -8.44 -5.60 -21.14
N ILE A 11 -9.24 -6.15 -20.22
CA ILE A 11 -8.88 -7.29 -19.39
C ILE A 11 -9.79 -8.48 -19.67
N TYR A 12 -9.19 -9.61 -20.04
CA TYR A 12 -9.84 -10.91 -20.15
C TYR A 12 -9.45 -11.77 -18.96
N PRO A 13 -10.33 -11.95 -17.95
CA PRO A 13 -10.00 -12.74 -16.78
C PRO A 13 -9.81 -14.21 -17.14
N ILE A 14 -8.71 -14.79 -16.69
CA ILE A 14 -8.44 -16.22 -16.80
C ILE A 14 -9.37 -16.96 -15.82
N ASN A 15 -10.03 -18.02 -16.32
CA ASN A 15 -10.81 -18.90 -15.47
C ASN A 15 -9.88 -19.97 -14.84
N PHE A 16 -9.62 -19.81 -13.55
CA PHE A 16 -8.75 -20.70 -12.79
C PHE A 16 -9.34 -22.10 -12.57
N ASP A 17 -10.65 -22.27 -12.73
CA ASP A 17 -11.33 -23.56 -12.52
C ASP A 17 -11.25 -24.48 -13.74
N ASN A 18 -10.95 -23.93 -14.93
CA ASN A 18 -10.85 -24.74 -16.15
C ASN A 18 -9.64 -25.67 -16.16
N ASP A 19 -8.48 -25.19 -15.69
CA ASP A 19 -7.26 -25.96 -15.61
C ASP A 19 -6.41 -25.46 -14.43
N PRO A 20 -6.80 -25.78 -13.20
CA PRO A 20 -6.10 -25.28 -12.02
C PRO A 20 -4.66 -25.78 -11.90
N VAL A 21 -4.37 -26.97 -12.44
CA VAL A 21 -3.02 -27.55 -12.43
C VAL A 21 -2.13 -26.85 -13.47
N GLY A 22 -2.59 -26.70 -14.68
CA GLY A 22 -1.84 -26.04 -15.75
C GLY A 22 -1.55 -24.58 -15.45
N ILE A 23 -2.54 -23.82 -14.97
CA ILE A 23 -2.35 -22.42 -14.56
C ILE A 23 -1.32 -22.29 -13.45
N ARG A 24 -1.41 -23.13 -12.41
CA ARG A 24 -0.44 -23.15 -11.32
C ARG A 24 0.97 -23.46 -11.83
N THR A 25 1.12 -24.48 -12.64
CA THR A 25 2.41 -24.89 -13.23
C THR A 25 3.03 -23.75 -14.02
N GLU A 26 2.24 -23.06 -14.83
CA GLU A 26 2.73 -21.94 -15.64
C GLU A 26 3.11 -20.73 -14.78
N VAL A 27 2.30 -20.36 -13.78
CA VAL A 27 2.63 -19.27 -12.86
C VAL A 27 3.91 -19.57 -12.08
N LEU A 28 4.08 -20.78 -11.57
CA LEU A 28 5.31 -21.19 -10.90
C LEU A 28 6.52 -21.15 -11.85
N ARG A 29 6.36 -21.57 -13.10
CA ARG A 29 7.42 -21.47 -14.14
C ARG A 29 7.82 -20.02 -14.38
N LEU A 30 6.85 -19.10 -14.50
CA LEU A 30 7.10 -17.67 -14.68
C LEU A 30 7.79 -17.05 -13.48
N LEU A 31 7.34 -17.34 -12.27
CA LEU A 31 7.97 -16.84 -11.06
C LEU A 31 9.44 -17.31 -10.96
N ARG A 32 9.69 -18.60 -11.16
CA ARG A 32 11.06 -19.16 -11.14
C ARG A 32 11.95 -18.54 -12.22
N PHE A 33 11.41 -18.27 -13.41
CA PHE A 33 12.13 -17.58 -14.48
C PHE A 33 12.60 -16.19 -14.03
N TRP A 34 11.71 -15.38 -13.46
CA TRP A 34 12.08 -14.04 -13.01
C TRP A 34 12.99 -14.05 -11.77
N ILE A 35 12.78 -14.99 -10.85
CA ILE A 35 13.67 -15.20 -9.71
C ILE A 35 15.08 -15.56 -10.19
N GLY A 36 15.20 -16.43 -11.19
CA GLY A 36 16.47 -16.79 -11.83
C GLY A 36 17.19 -15.60 -12.48
N LEU A 37 16.46 -14.56 -12.88
CA LEU A 37 17.02 -13.29 -13.35
C LEU A 37 17.31 -12.28 -12.23
N GLY A 38 17.11 -12.65 -10.97
CA GLY A 38 17.42 -11.83 -9.80
C GLY A 38 16.26 -11.04 -9.21
N VAL A 39 15.02 -11.22 -9.68
CA VAL A 39 13.84 -10.59 -9.09
C VAL A 39 13.53 -11.24 -7.75
N LYS A 40 13.46 -10.45 -6.67
CA LYS A 40 13.19 -10.92 -5.31
C LYS A 40 11.91 -10.37 -4.69
N ILE A 41 11.28 -9.39 -5.33
CA ILE A 41 10.05 -8.78 -4.82
C ILE A 41 9.02 -8.75 -5.94
N PHE A 42 7.86 -9.34 -5.70
CA PHE A 42 6.73 -9.36 -6.64
C PHE A 42 5.54 -8.61 -6.05
N ARG A 43 5.07 -7.60 -6.74
CA ARG A 43 3.77 -7.00 -6.48
C ARG A 43 2.72 -7.73 -7.31
N VAL A 44 1.72 -8.27 -6.66
CA VAL A 44 0.64 -9.02 -7.29
C VAL A 44 -0.61 -8.14 -7.38
N ASP A 45 -1.03 -7.91 -8.61
CA ASP A 45 -2.23 -7.14 -8.93
C ASP A 45 -3.49 -7.92 -8.58
N ASN A 46 -4.36 -7.30 -7.78
CA ASN A 46 -5.69 -7.83 -7.43
C ASN A 46 -5.70 -9.33 -7.06
N PRO A 47 -4.87 -9.81 -6.12
CA PRO A 47 -4.83 -11.24 -5.78
C PRO A 47 -6.16 -11.76 -5.21
N HIS A 48 -6.96 -10.88 -4.61
CA HIS A 48 -8.26 -11.21 -4.05
C HIS A 48 -9.32 -11.60 -5.10
N THR A 49 -9.04 -11.42 -6.38
CA THR A 49 -9.92 -11.83 -7.49
C THR A 49 -9.62 -13.24 -7.99
N LYS A 50 -8.63 -13.93 -7.44
CA LYS A 50 -8.23 -15.30 -7.76
C LYS A 50 -8.51 -16.22 -6.57
N PRO A 51 -8.64 -17.54 -6.79
CA PRO A 51 -8.88 -18.49 -5.70
C PRO A 51 -7.79 -18.43 -4.62
N LEU A 52 -8.18 -18.35 -3.36
CA LEU A 52 -7.25 -18.30 -2.24
C LEU A 52 -6.34 -19.53 -2.18
N GLN A 53 -6.89 -20.71 -2.44
CA GLN A 53 -6.14 -21.98 -2.49
C GLN A 53 -5.03 -21.96 -3.56
N PHE A 54 -5.25 -21.29 -4.68
CA PHE A 54 -4.21 -21.11 -5.69
C PHE A 54 -3.00 -20.36 -5.11
N TRP A 55 -3.23 -19.27 -4.39
CA TRP A 55 -2.16 -18.49 -3.76
C TRP A 55 -1.47 -19.26 -2.63
N GLU A 56 -2.23 -19.98 -1.81
CA GLU A 56 -1.68 -20.82 -0.74
C GLU A 56 -0.63 -21.77 -1.29
N ILE A 57 -0.93 -22.49 -2.37
CA ILE A 57 0.00 -23.44 -2.98
C ILE A 57 1.19 -22.74 -3.62
N VAL A 58 0.94 -21.70 -4.44
CA VAL A 58 2.00 -20.97 -5.17
C VAL A 58 2.98 -20.31 -4.21
N LEU A 59 2.47 -19.62 -3.19
CA LEU A 59 3.31 -18.91 -2.21
C LEU A 59 4.08 -19.91 -1.35
N HIS A 60 3.44 -21.02 -0.95
CA HIS A 60 4.12 -22.06 -0.18
C HIS A 60 5.29 -22.67 -0.96
N GLU A 61 5.08 -23.03 -2.24
CA GLU A 61 6.15 -23.61 -3.07
C GLU A 61 7.31 -22.61 -3.25
N ILE A 62 7.02 -21.38 -3.63
CA ILE A 62 8.06 -20.37 -3.86
C ILE A 62 8.79 -20.00 -2.57
N ASN A 63 8.09 -19.79 -1.47
CA ASN A 63 8.72 -19.42 -0.20
C ASN A 63 9.54 -20.59 0.39
N THR A 64 9.21 -21.83 0.06
CA THR A 64 10.01 -23.01 0.46
C THR A 64 11.30 -23.09 -0.35
N GLU A 65 11.22 -22.85 -1.66
CA GLU A 65 12.36 -22.93 -2.58
C GLU A 65 13.25 -21.67 -2.49
N PHE A 66 12.65 -20.48 -2.31
CA PHE A 66 13.31 -19.17 -2.30
C PHE A 66 12.81 -18.32 -1.11
N PRO A 67 13.26 -18.60 0.11
CA PRO A 67 12.76 -17.95 1.33
C PRO A 67 13.01 -16.43 1.39
N GLU A 68 13.91 -15.89 0.55
CA GLU A 68 14.20 -14.48 0.45
C GLU A 68 13.23 -13.71 -0.47
N VAL A 69 12.36 -14.43 -1.21
CA VAL A 69 11.41 -13.81 -2.13
C VAL A 69 10.20 -13.29 -1.36
N VAL A 70 9.81 -12.07 -1.69
CA VAL A 70 8.72 -11.33 -1.02
C VAL A 70 7.58 -11.07 -1.99
N PHE A 71 6.35 -11.34 -1.55
CA PHE A 71 5.13 -11.06 -2.29
C PHE A 71 4.34 -9.95 -1.62
N LEU A 72 4.00 -8.93 -2.40
CA LEU A 72 3.19 -7.77 -2.00
C LEU A 72 1.82 -7.90 -2.64
N ALA A 73 0.76 -7.96 -1.84
CA ALA A 73 -0.60 -8.01 -2.35
C ALA A 73 -1.12 -6.60 -2.60
N GLU A 74 -1.47 -6.29 -3.84
CA GLU A 74 -2.30 -5.12 -4.11
C GLU A 74 -3.76 -5.53 -3.93
N ALA A 75 -4.25 -5.39 -2.70
CA ALA A 75 -5.53 -5.96 -2.30
C ALA A 75 -6.41 -4.94 -1.57
N PHE A 76 -7.16 -4.18 -2.37
CA PHE A 76 -8.22 -3.31 -1.85
C PHE A 76 -9.52 -4.11 -1.78
N THR A 77 -9.70 -4.85 -0.68
CA THR A 77 -10.77 -5.80 -0.50
C THR A 77 -11.31 -5.79 0.93
N ARG A 78 -12.37 -6.56 1.19
CA ARG A 78 -12.96 -6.67 2.53
C ARG A 78 -11.93 -7.19 3.55
N PRO A 79 -12.01 -6.76 4.83
CA PRO A 79 -11.03 -7.13 5.86
C PRO A 79 -10.80 -8.65 5.97
N ALA A 80 -11.86 -9.46 5.89
CA ALA A 80 -11.73 -10.92 5.95
C ALA A 80 -10.84 -11.49 4.84
N MET A 81 -11.04 -11.04 3.59
CA MET A 81 -10.22 -11.48 2.46
C MET A 81 -8.77 -10.99 2.57
N LEU A 82 -8.57 -9.74 3.00
CA LEU A 82 -7.24 -9.18 3.23
C LEU A 82 -6.46 -10.01 4.27
N ARG A 83 -7.12 -10.36 5.38
CA ARG A 83 -6.55 -11.25 6.41
C ARG A 83 -6.21 -12.62 5.87
N SER A 84 -7.11 -13.22 5.07
CA SER A 84 -6.86 -14.53 4.45
C SER A 84 -5.65 -14.50 3.51
N LEU A 85 -5.49 -13.46 2.68
CA LEU A 85 -4.31 -13.31 1.82
C LEU A 85 -3.02 -13.24 2.64
N ALA A 86 -3.01 -12.49 3.75
CA ALA A 86 -1.85 -12.45 4.63
C ALA A 86 -1.54 -13.82 5.26
N GLN A 87 -2.58 -14.59 5.64
CA GLN A 87 -2.41 -15.93 6.25
C GLN A 87 -1.90 -16.98 5.27
N VAL A 88 -2.21 -16.88 3.98
CA VAL A 88 -1.71 -17.82 2.96
C VAL A 88 -0.29 -17.50 2.47
N GLY A 89 0.35 -16.42 2.98
CA GLY A 89 1.78 -16.21 2.78
C GLY A 89 2.20 -14.92 2.09
N TYR A 90 1.29 -13.98 1.84
CA TYR A 90 1.70 -12.63 1.43
C TYR A 90 2.41 -11.91 2.58
N GLN A 91 3.66 -11.49 2.36
CA GLN A 91 4.46 -10.85 3.40
C GLN A 91 4.06 -9.41 3.67
N GLN A 92 3.45 -8.73 2.69
CA GLN A 92 2.96 -7.37 2.83
C GLN A 92 1.71 -7.17 1.97
N SER A 93 0.84 -6.25 2.37
CA SER A 93 -0.33 -5.86 1.59
C SER A 93 -0.51 -4.35 1.54
N TYR A 94 -1.07 -3.85 0.44
CA TYR A 94 -1.69 -2.54 0.40
C TYR A 94 -2.90 -2.55 1.35
N SER A 95 -3.33 -1.37 1.77
CA SER A 95 -4.37 -1.27 2.80
C SER A 95 -5.32 -0.11 2.54
N TYR A 96 -6.44 -0.11 3.25
CA TYR A 96 -7.41 0.99 3.21
C TYR A 96 -6.95 2.27 3.94
N PHE A 97 -5.72 2.36 4.42
CA PHE A 97 -5.17 3.58 5.00
C PHE A 97 -5.47 4.80 4.13
N THR A 98 -5.33 4.67 2.82
CA THR A 98 -5.51 5.76 1.85
C THR A 98 -6.87 6.46 1.98
N TRP A 99 -7.93 5.76 2.41
CA TRP A 99 -9.28 6.30 2.60
C TRP A 99 -9.67 6.55 4.06
N ARG A 100 -8.81 6.30 5.03
CA ARG A 100 -9.07 6.59 6.44
C ARG A 100 -8.67 8.03 6.73
N ASN A 101 -9.64 8.92 6.92
CA ASN A 101 -9.40 10.36 7.00
C ASN A 101 -9.89 11.00 8.30
N THR A 102 -10.85 10.38 9.00
CA THR A 102 -11.31 10.86 10.30
C THR A 102 -10.46 10.31 11.44
N LYS A 103 -10.52 10.95 12.59
CA LYS A 103 -9.86 10.51 13.83
C LYS A 103 -10.22 9.06 14.18
N ASP A 104 -11.52 8.77 14.21
CA ASP A 104 -12.01 7.44 14.62
C ASP A 104 -11.60 6.36 13.63
N GLU A 105 -11.71 6.60 12.33
CA GLU A 105 -11.26 5.66 11.31
C GLU A 105 -9.75 5.37 11.38
N LEU A 106 -8.94 6.40 11.64
CA LEU A 106 -7.50 6.25 11.79
C LEU A 106 -7.14 5.55 13.09
N ALA A 107 -7.81 5.86 14.19
CA ALA A 107 -7.63 5.19 15.47
C ALA A 107 -7.93 3.71 15.37
N GLU A 108 -9.12 3.34 14.87
CA GLU A 108 -9.52 1.94 14.66
C GLU A 108 -8.52 1.22 13.73
N PHE A 109 -8.11 1.86 12.64
CA PHE A 109 -7.16 1.27 11.71
C PHE A 109 -5.79 1.03 12.37
N PHE A 110 -5.25 1.99 13.12
CA PHE A 110 -3.95 1.86 13.77
C PHE A 110 -3.97 0.81 14.88
N GLU A 111 -5.04 0.74 15.68
CA GLU A 111 -5.25 -0.32 16.66
C GLU A 111 -5.30 -1.70 16.00
N SER A 112 -6.08 -1.84 14.92
CA SER A 112 -6.21 -3.11 14.22
C SER A 112 -4.86 -3.61 13.66
N ILE A 113 -4.08 -2.75 12.99
CA ILE A 113 -2.80 -3.17 12.39
C ILE A 113 -1.68 -3.38 13.41
N SER A 114 -1.75 -2.73 14.58
CA SER A 114 -0.71 -2.81 15.62
C SER A 114 -0.94 -3.96 16.59
N HIS A 115 -2.17 -4.34 16.84
CA HIS A 115 -2.57 -5.34 17.83
C HIS A 115 -3.28 -6.54 17.20
N GLU A 116 -4.47 -6.34 16.61
CA GLU A 116 -5.34 -7.43 16.17
C GLU A 116 -4.71 -8.30 15.06
N THR A 117 -4.18 -7.66 14.03
CA THR A 117 -3.67 -8.35 12.83
C THR A 117 -2.14 -8.40 12.75
N ALA A 118 -1.45 -7.76 13.68
CA ALA A 118 0.00 -7.56 13.67
C ALA A 118 0.83 -8.86 13.61
N ALA A 119 0.24 -9.99 14.03
CA ALA A 119 0.93 -11.28 14.01
C ALA A 119 1.20 -11.81 12.60
N TYR A 120 0.33 -11.48 11.63
CA TYR A 120 0.37 -12.06 10.28
C TYR A 120 0.20 -11.03 9.14
N LEU A 121 -0.39 -9.85 9.37
CA LEU A 121 -0.59 -8.82 8.36
C LEU A 121 0.39 -7.66 8.54
N ARG A 122 1.11 -7.33 7.47
CA ARG A 122 1.99 -6.15 7.41
C ARG A 122 1.49 -5.20 6.33
N PRO A 123 0.75 -4.14 6.70
CA PRO A 123 0.26 -3.18 5.73
C PRO A 123 1.37 -2.24 5.26
N ASN A 124 1.36 -1.90 3.98
CA ASN A 124 2.05 -0.73 3.47
C ASN A 124 1.08 0.45 3.50
N LEU A 125 1.49 1.54 4.12
CA LEU A 125 0.68 2.75 4.23
C LEU A 125 0.96 3.65 3.03
N PHE A 126 0.38 3.32 1.87
CA PHE A 126 0.42 4.19 0.70
C PHE A 126 -0.47 5.42 0.92
N VAL A 127 0.08 6.61 0.66
CA VAL A 127 -0.68 7.87 0.69
C VAL A 127 -1.46 8.07 -0.61
N ASN A 128 -0.93 7.59 -1.72
CA ASN A 128 -1.53 7.53 -3.05
C ASN A 128 -0.87 6.41 -3.87
N THR A 129 -1.49 6.05 -4.99
CA THR A 129 -0.93 5.11 -5.98
C THR A 129 -1.19 5.67 -7.38
N PRO A 130 -0.66 5.06 -8.47
CA PRO A 130 -1.03 5.47 -9.83
C PRO A 130 -2.54 5.48 -10.07
N ASP A 131 -3.25 4.54 -9.45
CA ASP A 131 -4.69 4.34 -9.64
C ASP A 131 -5.55 5.01 -8.57
N ILE A 132 -4.94 5.57 -7.51
CA ILE A 132 -5.67 6.07 -6.35
C ILE A 132 -5.14 7.45 -5.95
N LEU A 133 -5.99 8.45 -6.18
CA LEU A 133 -5.86 9.80 -5.69
C LEU A 133 -7.17 10.19 -5.01
N THR A 134 -7.25 9.99 -3.70
CA THR A 134 -8.48 10.20 -2.94
C THR A 134 -8.93 11.66 -2.93
N GLU A 135 -10.23 11.89 -2.72
CA GLU A 135 -10.78 13.23 -2.60
C GLU A 135 -10.08 14.08 -1.54
N PHE A 136 -9.61 13.46 -0.46
CA PHE A 136 -8.84 14.15 0.58
C PHE A 136 -7.57 14.82 0.03
N LEU A 137 -6.87 14.18 -0.91
CA LEU A 137 -5.71 14.77 -1.57
C LEU A 137 -6.11 15.68 -2.72
N GLN A 138 -7.18 15.37 -3.46
CA GLN A 138 -7.64 16.22 -4.57
C GLN A 138 -8.02 17.62 -4.10
N PHE A 139 -8.67 17.74 -2.93
CA PHE A 139 -9.27 19.00 -2.47
C PHE A 139 -8.62 19.57 -1.20
N GLY A 140 -7.87 18.79 -0.44
CA GLY A 140 -7.29 19.22 0.84
C GLY A 140 -6.01 20.05 0.75
N GLY A 141 -5.48 20.26 -0.46
CA GLY A 141 -4.30 21.06 -0.69
C GLY A 141 -3.05 20.58 0.06
N ARG A 142 -2.05 21.45 0.18
CA ARG A 142 -0.77 21.11 0.83
C ARG A 142 -0.87 20.55 2.26
N PRO A 143 -1.79 21.02 3.13
CA PRO A 143 -1.95 20.41 4.46
C PRO A 143 -2.30 18.93 4.40
N ALA A 144 -3.20 18.51 3.52
CA ALA A 144 -3.59 17.12 3.37
C ALA A 144 -2.38 16.23 3.01
N TYR A 145 -1.53 16.65 2.09
CA TYR A 145 -0.30 15.94 1.71
C TYR A 145 0.65 15.76 2.91
N LYS A 146 0.86 16.83 3.70
CA LYS A 146 1.71 16.76 4.90
C LYS A 146 1.15 15.83 5.96
N ILE A 147 -0.16 15.93 6.25
CA ILE A 147 -0.83 15.09 7.24
C ILE A 147 -0.73 13.61 6.83
N ARG A 148 -1.08 13.28 5.57
CA ARG A 148 -1.04 11.91 5.09
C ARG A 148 0.38 11.32 5.14
N ALA A 149 1.39 12.09 4.70
CA ALA A 149 2.79 11.67 4.76
C ALA A 149 3.26 11.47 6.21
N ALA A 150 2.93 12.38 7.13
CA ALA A 150 3.29 12.25 8.54
C ALA A 150 2.69 11.00 9.16
N LEU A 151 1.39 10.79 9.01
CA LEU A 151 0.69 9.61 9.53
C LEU A 151 1.27 8.31 8.96
N ALA A 152 1.44 8.24 7.64
CA ALA A 152 2.00 7.06 7.00
C ALA A 152 3.43 6.75 7.47
N ALA A 153 4.27 7.79 7.52
CA ALA A 153 5.68 7.65 7.88
C ALA A 153 5.89 7.32 9.36
N THR A 154 4.97 7.66 10.25
CA THR A 154 5.17 7.48 11.69
C THR A 154 4.34 6.37 12.31
N ALA A 155 3.18 6.01 11.73
CA ALA A 155 2.34 4.94 12.26
C ALA A 155 2.74 3.55 11.73
N GLY A 156 3.05 3.43 10.44
CA GLY A 156 3.36 2.14 9.82
C GLY A 156 4.83 1.76 9.84
N SER A 157 5.10 0.45 9.79
CA SER A 157 6.45 -0.07 9.58
C SER A 157 6.95 0.19 8.15
N SER A 158 6.03 0.29 7.21
CA SER A 158 6.29 0.57 5.79
C SER A 158 5.28 1.58 5.25
N TRP A 159 5.73 2.49 4.40
CA TRP A 159 4.88 3.47 3.75
C TRP A 159 5.38 3.78 2.34
N GLY A 160 4.51 4.33 1.51
CA GLY A 160 4.84 4.62 0.13
C GLY A 160 4.11 5.83 -0.41
N VAL A 161 4.72 6.43 -1.43
CA VAL A 161 4.16 7.51 -2.23
C VAL A 161 4.28 7.16 -3.71
N TYR A 162 3.34 7.62 -4.52
CA TYR A 162 3.47 7.61 -5.97
C TYR A 162 4.15 8.90 -6.44
N ALA A 163 4.98 8.81 -7.47
CA ALA A 163 5.69 9.95 -8.07
C ALA A 163 4.72 11.09 -8.43
N GLY A 164 5.09 12.32 -8.06
CA GLY A 164 4.24 13.50 -8.19
C GLY A 164 3.54 13.91 -6.89
N PHE A 165 3.50 13.03 -5.88
CA PHE A 165 3.07 13.41 -4.54
C PHE A 165 3.93 14.55 -3.98
N GLU A 166 5.21 14.53 -4.24
CA GLU A 166 6.17 15.56 -3.86
C GLU A 166 5.88 16.92 -4.47
N LEU A 167 5.20 16.95 -5.61
CA LEU A 167 4.81 18.15 -6.35
C LEU A 167 3.35 18.56 -6.09
N PHE A 168 2.69 17.93 -5.14
CA PHE A 168 1.26 18.13 -4.85
C PHE A 168 0.36 17.91 -6.08
N GLU A 169 0.69 16.92 -6.92
CA GLU A 169 -0.17 16.56 -8.03
C GLU A 169 -1.51 16.03 -7.50
N HIS A 170 -2.58 16.77 -7.77
CA HIS A 170 -3.89 16.56 -7.15
C HIS A 170 -5.03 16.48 -8.15
N ILE A 171 -4.72 16.42 -9.44
CA ILE A 171 -5.75 16.39 -10.49
C ILE A 171 -6.05 14.94 -10.82
N ALA A 172 -7.29 14.55 -10.58
CA ALA A 172 -7.82 13.25 -10.95
C ALA A 172 -8.55 13.29 -12.29
N ARG A 173 -8.76 12.13 -12.88
CA ARG A 173 -9.67 11.98 -14.02
C ARG A 173 -11.09 12.34 -13.59
N PRO A 174 -11.88 13.00 -14.43
CA PRO A 174 -13.24 13.37 -14.09
C PRO A 174 -14.09 12.18 -13.63
N GLY A 175 -14.69 12.30 -12.43
CA GLY A 175 -15.53 11.26 -11.84
C GLY A 175 -14.79 10.02 -11.35
N SER A 176 -13.49 10.12 -11.11
CA SER A 176 -12.63 9.02 -10.69
C SER A 176 -11.66 9.47 -9.59
N GLU A 177 -11.12 8.52 -8.85
CA GLU A 177 -9.99 8.72 -7.95
C GLU A 177 -8.63 8.37 -8.60
N GLU A 178 -8.58 8.15 -9.91
CA GLU A 178 -7.33 7.92 -10.64
C GLU A 178 -6.63 9.24 -10.97
N ASN A 179 -5.30 9.27 -10.85
CA ASN A 179 -4.52 10.40 -11.35
C ASN A 179 -4.77 10.62 -12.85
N ILE A 180 -4.85 11.89 -13.27
CA ILE A 180 -5.11 12.24 -14.68
C ILE A 180 -4.00 11.70 -15.60
N ASP A 181 -2.75 11.78 -15.13
CA ASP A 181 -1.56 11.26 -15.81
C ASP A 181 -0.96 10.14 -14.94
N ASN A 182 -1.50 8.93 -15.03
CA ASN A 182 -1.12 7.83 -14.13
C ASN A 182 0.11 7.02 -14.60
N GLU A 183 0.77 7.46 -15.66
CA GLU A 183 2.02 6.84 -16.20
C GLU A 183 1.93 5.33 -16.51
N LYS A 184 0.74 4.79 -16.73
CA LYS A 184 0.59 3.39 -17.10
C LYS A 184 1.22 3.08 -18.46
N TYR A 185 1.17 4.05 -19.39
CA TYR A 185 1.61 3.88 -20.78
C TYR A 185 2.51 5.01 -21.28
N GLU A 186 2.63 6.11 -20.54
CA GLU A 186 3.36 7.30 -20.93
C GLU A 186 4.26 7.77 -19.79
N TYR A 187 5.49 8.18 -20.15
CA TYR A 187 6.40 8.80 -19.20
C TYR A 187 6.04 10.28 -19.00
N LYS A 188 5.83 10.69 -17.76
CA LYS A 188 5.58 12.08 -17.39
C LYS A 188 6.88 12.75 -16.94
N GLN A 189 7.29 13.78 -17.69
CA GLN A 189 8.40 14.63 -17.25
C GLN A 189 7.93 15.61 -16.17
N ARG A 190 8.72 15.72 -15.11
CA ARG A 190 8.48 16.63 -13.99
C ARG A 190 9.72 17.47 -13.73
N ASP A 191 9.52 18.78 -13.54
CA ASP A 191 10.60 19.70 -13.14
C ASP A 191 10.78 19.71 -11.62
N TRP A 192 11.44 18.66 -11.11
CA TRP A 192 11.71 18.50 -9.68
C TRP A 192 12.53 19.65 -9.11
N ALA A 193 13.59 20.04 -9.80
CA ALA A 193 14.51 21.09 -9.35
C ALA A 193 13.84 22.49 -9.38
N GLY A 194 13.10 22.80 -10.41
CA GLY A 194 12.34 24.04 -10.50
C GLY A 194 11.27 24.15 -9.43
N ALA A 195 10.54 23.08 -9.17
CA ALA A 195 9.52 23.05 -8.12
C ALA A 195 10.13 23.26 -6.73
N GLU A 196 11.27 22.62 -6.43
CA GLU A 196 11.96 22.80 -5.16
C GLU A 196 12.47 24.25 -4.99
N LYS A 197 13.10 24.81 -6.02
CA LYS A 197 13.56 26.20 -6.03
C LYS A 197 12.43 27.20 -5.84
N ALA A 198 11.25 26.90 -6.38
CA ALA A 198 10.05 27.72 -6.24
C ALA A 198 9.31 27.52 -4.90
N GLY A 199 9.77 26.63 -4.01
CA GLY A 199 9.07 26.27 -2.78
C GLY A 199 7.78 25.46 -2.99
N ASN A 200 7.63 24.86 -4.17
CA ASN A 200 6.47 24.05 -4.56
C ASN A 200 6.75 22.54 -4.48
N SER A 201 7.69 22.14 -3.63
CA SER A 201 8.04 20.74 -3.43
C SER A 201 7.84 20.30 -1.98
N LEU A 202 7.32 19.11 -1.80
CA LEU A 202 7.23 18.42 -0.51
C LEU A 202 8.49 17.58 -0.22
N ALA A 203 9.41 17.45 -1.18
CA ALA A 203 10.59 16.60 -1.04
C ALA A 203 11.43 16.89 0.22
N PRO A 204 11.68 18.15 0.62
CA PRO A 204 12.39 18.44 1.87
C PRO A 204 11.63 17.92 3.11
N TYR A 205 10.31 18.00 3.12
CA TYR A 205 9.48 17.47 4.20
C TYR A 205 9.54 15.94 4.29
N LEU A 206 9.41 15.25 3.16
CA LEU A 206 9.53 13.79 3.08
C LEU A 206 10.92 13.31 3.48
N THR A 207 11.96 14.02 3.05
CA THR A 207 13.33 13.78 3.48
C THR A 207 13.46 13.88 5.01
N ARG A 208 12.88 14.92 5.62
CA ARG A 208 12.89 15.08 7.07
C ARG A 208 12.16 13.94 7.78
N LEU A 209 10.99 13.51 7.28
CA LEU A 209 10.28 12.36 7.84
C LEU A 209 11.13 11.09 7.77
N ASN A 210 11.79 10.83 6.64
CA ASN A 210 12.65 9.66 6.49
C ASN A 210 13.89 9.72 7.40
N LEU A 211 14.49 10.88 7.61
CA LEU A 211 15.58 11.06 8.58
C LEU A 211 15.12 10.79 10.01
N ILE A 212 13.92 11.26 10.38
CA ILE A 212 13.31 10.96 11.69
C ILE A 212 13.09 9.45 11.84
N ARG A 213 12.52 8.78 10.81
CA ARG A 213 12.36 7.32 10.82
C ARG A 213 13.67 6.57 10.96
N ALA A 214 14.72 7.03 10.29
CA ALA A 214 16.05 6.41 10.37
C ALA A 214 16.65 6.56 11.78
N ALA A 215 16.45 7.70 12.41
CA ALA A 215 16.97 7.99 13.75
C ALA A 215 16.20 7.29 14.89
N HIS A 216 14.91 6.96 14.67
CA HIS A 216 14.04 6.39 15.70
C HIS A 216 13.55 4.98 15.31
N PRO A 217 14.20 3.90 15.82
CA PRO A 217 13.82 2.52 15.51
C PRO A 217 12.35 2.20 15.80
N ALA A 218 11.73 2.84 16.81
CA ALA A 218 10.33 2.68 17.13
C ALA A 218 9.39 2.92 15.92
N LEU A 219 9.73 3.89 15.07
CA LEU A 219 8.91 4.24 13.91
C LEU A 219 8.94 3.21 12.77
N ARG A 220 9.83 2.22 12.85
CA ARG A 220 9.98 1.16 11.85
C ARG A 220 9.34 -0.16 12.29
N GLN A 221 8.80 -0.21 13.51
CA GLN A 221 8.10 -1.38 14.05
C GLN A 221 6.59 -1.26 13.83
N LEU A 222 5.87 -2.39 13.88
CA LEU A 222 4.43 -2.42 13.70
C LEU A 222 3.66 -2.55 15.02
N ARG A 223 4.12 -3.41 15.94
CA ARG A 223 3.39 -3.86 17.13
C ARG A 223 3.56 -2.98 18.37
N ASN A 224 3.97 -1.77 18.19
CA ASN A 224 4.39 -0.86 19.25
C ASN A 224 3.70 0.50 19.17
N LEU A 225 2.47 0.54 18.67
CA LEU A 225 1.67 1.74 18.58
C LEU A 225 0.47 1.63 19.51
N ASP A 226 0.29 2.64 20.34
CA ASP A 226 -0.89 2.81 21.18
C ASP A 226 -1.56 4.14 20.85
N VAL A 227 -2.88 4.09 20.59
CA VAL A 227 -3.70 5.29 20.39
C VAL A 227 -4.17 5.81 21.76
N HIS A 228 -4.13 7.12 21.94
CA HIS A 228 -4.56 7.78 23.17
C HIS A 228 -5.81 8.61 22.96
N TRP A 229 -6.60 8.72 24.01
CA TRP A 229 -7.79 9.54 24.01
C TRP A 229 -7.45 11.05 23.86
N SER A 230 -8.29 11.75 23.14
CA SER A 230 -8.28 13.21 23.02
C SER A 230 -9.72 13.68 22.94
N ASP A 231 -10.04 14.80 23.58
CA ASP A 231 -11.37 15.45 23.57
C ASP A 231 -11.61 16.33 22.33
N ASP A 232 -10.59 16.48 21.48
CA ASP A 232 -10.66 17.22 20.24
C ASP A 232 -10.72 16.26 19.04
N ASP A 233 -11.80 16.31 18.26
CA ASP A 233 -12.02 15.45 17.11
C ASP A 233 -11.04 15.74 15.95
N SER A 234 -10.39 16.89 15.96
CA SER A 234 -9.33 17.22 14.99
C SER A 234 -7.96 16.68 15.38
N MET A 235 -7.80 16.12 16.59
CA MET A 235 -6.53 15.67 17.13
C MET A 235 -6.50 14.15 17.33
N LEU A 236 -5.65 13.47 16.56
CA LEU A 236 -5.28 12.06 16.77
C LEU A 236 -3.96 12.00 17.53
N VAL A 237 -3.97 11.36 18.70
CA VAL A 237 -2.79 11.19 19.55
C VAL A 237 -2.41 9.72 19.62
N TYR A 238 -1.16 9.40 19.32
CA TYR A 238 -0.62 8.05 19.47
C TYR A 238 0.86 8.09 19.83
N THR A 239 1.30 7.02 20.46
CA THR A 239 2.72 6.81 20.80
C THR A 239 3.27 5.57 20.11
N LYS A 240 4.56 5.58 19.86
CA LYS A 240 5.33 4.40 19.49
C LYS A 240 6.52 4.27 20.40
N TYR A 241 6.74 3.08 20.91
CA TYR A 241 7.86 2.80 21.81
C TYR A 241 8.80 1.77 21.21
N PHE A 242 10.02 1.79 21.67
CA PHE A 242 11.02 0.78 21.35
C PHE A 242 11.31 0.00 22.63
N ALA A 243 10.91 -1.27 22.65
CA ALA A 243 11.35 -2.19 23.68
C ALA A 243 12.79 -2.56 23.37
N ALA A 244 13.70 -2.22 24.29
CA ALA A 244 15.12 -2.55 24.21
C ALA A 244 15.35 -4.06 24.39
#